data_6533a8a5e6fce22bf88cd0270a7df789
#
_entry.id   6533a8a5e6fce22bf88cd0270a7df789
#
_cell.length_a   1.000
_cell.length_b   1.000
_cell.length_c   1.000
_cell.angle_alpha   90.00
_cell.angle_beta   90.00
_cell.angle_gamma   90.00
#
_symmetry.space_group_name_H-M   'P 1'
#
loop_
_entity.id
_entity.type
_entity.pdbx_description
1 polymer ?
#
loop_
_entity_poly.entity_id
_entity_poly.type
_entity_poly.pdbx_seq_one_letter_code
_entity_poly.pdbx_strand_id
1 'polypeptide(L)'
;MTWDKESLTGPDGVDWRVPVSELENRRRLLSEILSEHKIESVLIDDPVELYWLTGGRQNGMILVGSKDSDVETTHWVKRSLERAKFESGGEDSPDPVIKQPRMADLADEIRGKGGIEIPALLEGKVPHDRWKFINQKLSSMDGKNKDCTKIMYELRETKSEWEIKMLRESGEINRTMFEAIKENGGLGKTELEMASVADKVSRKAGFGGRIRMRKWPMDCDRVVIVAGSSASVPSYFDSAIGGVGASPISSLGSGHAKVESNSPVTVDIVHLHRGYVSDCTRMFSAGKLNERWMERLDDMIEIRQKVVSSLGSGDNCSKTWDIGCQLAKEMGYENNLMGMLPDKSYFLGHSVGLELDETPVIAKGFDRPLNIGGTMAIEPKVIYENGCIGTEDTFVRTRDGMEYLTMGDKFPFITDWN
;
A
#
# COMPACT_ATOMS: atom_id res chain seq x y z
N MET A 1 29.07 -21.17 0.63
CA MET A 1 29.30 -19.74 0.77
C MET A 1 28.53 -19.32 2.01
N THR A 2 29.22 -19.12 3.11
CA THR A 2 28.62 -18.61 4.37
C THR A 2 28.50 -17.10 4.22
N TRP A 3 27.31 -16.62 4.04
CA TRP A 3 27.02 -15.19 4.10
C TRP A 3 26.70 -14.80 5.54
N ASP A 4 27.09 -13.59 5.90
CA ASP A 4 26.86 -13.03 7.24
C ASP A 4 25.37 -12.73 7.44
N LYS A 5 24.75 -13.51 8.31
CA LYS A 5 23.32 -13.33 8.65
C LYS A 5 23.06 -12.01 9.37
N GLU A 6 24.05 -11.48 10.10
CA GLU A 6 23.94 -10.21 10.79
C GLU A 6 23.80 -9.04 9.81
N SER A 7 24.29 -9.16 8.58
CA SER A 7 24.12 -8.17 7.52
C SER A 7 22.66 -7.99 7.06
N LEU A 8 21.73 -8.85 7.48
CA LEU A 8 20.28 -8.74 7.20
C LEU A 8 19.48 -8.14 8.36
N THR A 9 20.15 -7.60 9.38
CA THR A 9 19.51 -6.81 10.42
C THR A 9 19.22 -5.38 9.93
N GLY A 10 18.30 -4.69 10.60
CA GLY A 10 18.04 -3.27 10.36
C GLY A 10 19.23 -2.38 10.78
N PRO A 11 19.19 -1.08 10.43
CA PRO A 11 20.28 -0.15 10.74
C PRO A 11 20.48 0.10 12.24
N ASP A 12 19.51 -0.26 13.06
CA ASP A 12 19.52 -0.23 14.52
C ASP A 12 19.99 -1.53 15.18
N GLY A 13 20.39 -2.53 14.37
CA GLY A 13 20.77 -3.86 14.83
C GLY A 13 19.58 -4.76 15.20
N VAL A 14 18.34 -4.30 15.00
CA VAL A 14 17.14 -5.10 15.27
C VAL A 14 16.91 -6.11 14.16
N ASP A 15 16.45 -7.31 14.52
CA ASP A 15 16.04 -8.33 13.54
C ASP A 15 14.80 -7.85 12.75
N TRP A 16 14.96 -7.68 11.44
CA TRP A 16 13.89 -7.24 10.55
C TRP A 16 13.07 -8.38 9.95
N ARG A 17 13.28 -9.60 10.36
CA ARG A 17 12.43 -10.72 9.92
C ARG A 17 11.00 -10.54 10.46
N VAL A 18 10.04 -11.08 9.72
CA VAL A 18 8.68 -11.26 10.24
C VAL A 18 8.73 -12.28 11.37
N PRO A 19 8.12 -12.03 12.54
CA PRO A 19 8.08 -13.00 13.62
C PRO A 19 7.46 -14.33 13.18
N VAL A 20 8.00 -15.43 13.65
CA VAL A 20 7.48 -16.78 13.32
C VAL A 20 6.00 -16.92 13.72
N SER A 21 5.63 -16.43 14.91
CA SER A 21 4.24 -16.43 15.37
C SER A 21 3.29 -15.66 14.46
N GLU A 22 3.78 -14.60 13.80
CA GLU A 22 3.00 -13.86 12.79
C GLU A 22 2.81 -14.70 11.53
N LEU A 23 3.84 -15.38 11.06
CA LEU A 23 3.76 -16.30 9.91
C LEU A 23 2.79 -17.45 10.20
N GLU A 24 2.87 -18.06 11.37
CA GLU A 24 1.95 -19.12 11.82
C GLU A 24 0.50 -18.64 11.80
N ASN A 25 0.23 -17.46 12.38
CA ASN A 25 -1.11 -16.88 12.41
C ASN A 25 -1.67 -16.66 10.98
N ARG A 26 -0.88 -16.09 10.07
CA ARG A 26 -1.28 -15.86 8.68
C ARG A 26 -1.59 -17.16 7.94
N ARG A 27 -0.79 -18.23 8.18
CA ARG A 27 -1.03 -19.56 7.64
C ARG A 27 -2.32 -20.15 8.15
N ARG A 28 -2.55 -20.08 9.45
CA ARG A 28 -3.77 -20.54 10.08
C ARG A 28 -5.01 -19.85 9.50
N LEU A 29 -4.99 -18.52 9.38
CA LEU A 29 -6.10 -17.75 8.82
C LEU A 29 -6.38 -18.16 7.35
N LEU A 30 -5.33 -18.29 6.52
CA LEU A 30 -5.51 -18.74 5.13
C LEU A 30 -6.06 -20.16 5.08
N SER A 31 -5.54 -21.07 5.86
CA SER A 31 -5.98 -22.47 5.92
C SER A 31 -7.46 -22.61 6.36
N GLU A 32 -7.90 -21.78 7.31
CA GLU A 32 -9.28 -21.72 7.77
C GLU A 32 -10.23 -21.20 6.67
N ILE A 33 -9.90 -20.08 6.02
CA ILE A 33 -10.77 -19.51 4.98
C ILE A 33 -10.82 -20.37 3.71
N LEU A 34 -9.74 -21.08 3.37
CA LEU A 34 -9.78 -22.07 2.29
C LEU A 34 -10.81 -23.17 2.56
N SER A 35 -10.88 -23.66 3.80
CA SER A 35 -11.88 -24.65 4.23
C SER A 35 -13.31 -24.11 4.11
N GLU A 36 -13.56 -22.88 4.57
CA GLU A 36 -14.87 -22.21 4.45
C GLU A 36 -15.34 -22.11 2.99
N HIS A 37 -14.41 -21.88 2.06
CA HIS A 37 -14.66 -21.78 0.62
C HIS A 37 -14.61 -23.15 -0.11
N LYS A 38 -14.40 -24.27 0.60
CA LYS A 38 -14.26 -25.61 0.04
C LYS A 38 -13.16 -25.68 -1.03
N ILE A 39 -12.03 -25.09 -0.72
CA ILE A 39 -10.81 -25.12 -1.53
C ILE A 39 -9.81 -26.02 -0.80
N GLU A 40 -9.36 -27.09 -1.44
CA GLU A 40 -8.44 -28.04 -0.85
C GLU A 40 -7.08 -27.42 -0.55
N SER A 41 -6.55 -26.64 -1.49
CA SER A 41 -5.26 -25.98 -1.35
C SER A 41 -5.13 -24.79 -2.31
N VAL A 42 -4.15 -23.93 -2.05
CA VAL A 42 -3.75 -22.82 -2.93
C VAL A 42 -2.26 -22.87 -3.21
N LEU A 43 -1.87 -22.60 -4.45
CA LEU A 43 -0.48 -22.45 -4.87
C LEU A 43 -0.19 -21.00 -5.21
N ILE A 44 0.72 -20.37 -4.47
CA ILE A 44 1.01 -18.95 -4.54
C ILE A 44 2.46 -18.71 -4.97
N ASP A 45 2.67 -17.87 -5.99
CA ASP A 45 3.98 -17.44 -6.48
C ASP A 45 4.09 -15.91 -6.65
N ASP A 46 3.05 -15.15 -6.26
CA ASP A 46 3.10 -13.69 -6.21
C ASP A 46 4.08 -13.20 -5.14
N PRO A 47 4.98 -12.26 -5.46
CA PRO A 47 6.02 -11.82 -4.51
C PRO A 47 5.50 -11.11 -3.26
N VAL A 48 4.34 -10.45 -3.29
CA VAL A 48 3.72 -9.79 -2.14
C VAL A 48 3.16 -10.82 -1.19
N GLU A 49 2.40 -11.76 -1.75
CA GLU A 49 1.78 -12.84 -0.97
C GLU A 49 2.85 -13.82 -0.43
N LEU A 50 3.91 -14.08 -1.18
CA LEU A 50 5.07 -14.84 -0.67
C LEU A 50 5.69 -14.15 0.53
N TYR A 51 5.91 -12.83 0.48
CA TYR A 51 6.41 -12.09 1.64
C TYR A 51 5.44 -12.18 2.83
N TRP A 52 4.16 -11.98 2.59
CA TRP A 52 3.15 -12.05 3.65
C TRP A 52 3.12 -13.43 4.32
N LEU A 53 3.20 -14.50 3.54
CA LEU A 53 3.14 -15.87 4.04
C LEU A 53 4.48 -16.42 4.57
N THR A 54 5.63 -16.01 4.03
CA THR A 54 6.92 -16.66 4.30
C THR A 54 7.98 -15.74 4.92
N GLY A 55 7.66 -14.47 5.15
CA GLY A 55 8.63 -13.47 5.61
C GLY A 55 9.67 -13.06 4.57
N GLY A 56 9.69 -13.69 3.39
CA GLY A 56 10.63 -13.43 2.31
C GLY A 56 9.98 -13.45 0.94
N ARG A 57 10.67 -12.92 -0.06
CA ARG A 57 10.17 -12.91 -1.45
C ARG A 57 11.11 -13.61 -2.41
N GLN A 58 11.75 -14.67 -1.96
CA GLN A 58 12.66 -15.43 -2.81
C GLN A 58 11.87 -16.12 -3.94
N ASN A 59 12.49 -16.20 -5.12
CA ASN A 59 11.85 -16.81 -6.28
C ASN A 59 11.48 -18.27 -5.97
N GLY A 60 10.20 -18.56 -5.98
CA GLY A 60 9.64 -19.86 -5.61
C GLY A 60 8.12 -19.81 -5.58
N MET A 61 7.52 -20.71 -4.85
CA MET A 61 6.09 -20.79 -4.62
C MET A 61 5.79 -21.46 -3.28
N ILE A 62 4.61 -21.19 -2.73
CA ILE A 62 4.13 -21.89 -1.55
C ILE A 62 2.82 -22.61 -1.87
N LEU A 63 2.74 -23.88 -1.48
CA LEU A 63 1.50 -24.64 -1.39
C LEU A 63 0.97 -24.50 0.04
N VAL A 64 -0.29 -24.09 0.18
CA VAL A 64 -0.97 -24.02 1.49
C VAL A 64 -2.21 -24.88 1.43
N GLY A 65 -2.30 -25.87 2.32
CA GLY A 65 -3.47 -26.73 2.48
C GLY A 65 -4.57 -26.04 3.29
N SER A 66 -5.84 -26.38 2.99
CA SER A 66 -6.95 -26.01 3.86
C SER A 66 -6.91 -26.80 5.17
N LYS A 67 -7.58 -26.27 6.18
CA LYS A 67 -7.66 -26.90 7.54
C LYS A 67 -8.20 -28.33 7.51
N ASP A 68 -9.09 -28.62 6.56
CA ASP A 68 -9.78 -29.92 6.46
C ASP A 68 -9.17 -30.83 5.39
N SER A 69 -8.02 -30.45 4.80
CA SER A 69 -7.29 -31.26 3.83
C SER A 69 -6.07 -31.94 4.44
N ASP A 70 -5.60 -33.01 3.80
CA ASP A 70 -4.34 -33.69 4.15
C ASP A 70 -3.12 -33.00 3.49
N VAL A 71 -3.30 -31.84 2.85
CA VAL A 71 -2.24 -31.15 2.11
C VAL A 71 -1.21 -30.53 3.05
N GLU A 72 0.01 -31.02 3.01
CA GLU A 72 1.14 -30.47 3.77
C GLU A 72 1.59 -29.14 3.18
N THR A 73 1.45 -28.06 3.94
CA THR A 73 1.98 -26.74 3.55
C THR A 73 3.48 -26.81 3.33
N THR A 74 3.94 -26.33 2.16
CA THR A 74 5.35 -26.44 1.77
C THR A 74 5.79 -25.20 0.97
N HIS A 75 6.89 -24.58 1.40
CA HIS A 75 7.53 -23.47 0.69
C HIS A 75 8.64 -23.99 -0.25
N TRP A 76 8.41 -23.99 -1.54
CA TRP A 76 9.36 -24.35 -2.58
C TRP A 76 10.14 -23.14 -3.07
N VAL A 77 11.46 -23.22 -3.02
CA VAL A 77 12.36 -22.12 -3.37
C VAL A 77 13.23 -22.47 -4.57
N LYS A 78 13.14 -21.68 -5.63
CA LYS A 78 13.91 -21.87 -6.87
C LYS A 78 15.36 -21.38 -6.72
N ARG A 79 15.57 -20.23 -6.06
CA ARG A 79 16.89 -19.60 -5.86
C ARG A 79 17.03 -19.08 -4.44
N SER A 80 18.26 -19.09 -3.93
CA SER A 80 18.59 -18.56 -2.60
C SER A 80 17.90 -19.30 -1.45
N LEU A 81 17.93 -20.65 -1.48
CA LEU A 81 17.26 -21.50 -0.50
C LEU A 81 17.66 -21.17 0.95
N GLU A 82 18.95 -21.03 1.24
CA GLU A 82 19.42 -20.74 2.60
C GLU A 82 18.96 -19.37 3.11
N ARG A 83 18.85 -18.40 2.21
CA ARG A 83 18.28 -17.09 2.54
C ARG A 83 16.77 -17.21 2.82
N ALA A 84 16.03 -17.94 2.02
CA ALA A 84 14.59 -18.17 2.26
C ALA A 84 14.35 -18.87 3.60
N LYS A 85 15.14 -19.89 3.94
CA LYS A 85 15.07 -20.54 5.25
C LYS A 85 15.28 -19.53 6.38
N PHE A 86 16.32 -18.71 6.29
CA PHE A 86 16.59 -17.66 7.28
C PHE A 86 15.44 -16.68 7.41
N GLU A 87 14.92 -16.15 6.29
CA GLU A 87 13.82 -15.18 6.25
C GLU A 87 12.51 -15.75 6.84
N SER A 88 12.29 -17.06 6.68
CA SER A 88 11.09 -17.76 7.21
C SER A 88 11.21 -18.19 8.69
N GLY A 89 12.27 -17.80 9.39
CA GLY A 89 12.47 -18.13 10.80
C GLY A 89 13.60 -19.10 11.10
N GLY A 90 14.26 -19.65 10.08
CA GLY A 90 15.34 -20.62 10.25
C GLY A 90 14.84 -22.01 10.64
N GLU A 91 15.32 -22.53 11.78
CA GLU A 91 14.88 -23.82 12.33
C GLU A 91 13.44 -23.76 12.91
N ASP A 92 13.00 -22.55 13.28
CA ASP A 92 11.64 -22.30 13.81
C ASP A 92 10.63 -21.97 12.70
N SER A 93 10.98 -22.15 11.41
CA SER A 93 10.06 -21.91 10.30
C SER A 93 8.78 -22.75 10.46
N PRO A 94 7.57 -22.15 10.32
CA PRO A 94 6.33 -22.89 10.50
C PRO A 94 6.12 -23.99 9.47
N ASP A 95 6.81 -23.91 8.33
CA ASP A 95 6.66 -24.87 7.23
C ASP A 95 8.02 -25.32 6.69
N PRO A 96 8.09 -26.50 6.05
CA PRO A 96 9.25 -26.94 5.33
C PRO A 96 9.63 -25.97 4.21
N VAL A 97 10.86 -25.45 4.25
CA VAL A 97 11.45 -24.60 3.20
C VAL A 97 12.46 -25.43 2.42
N ILE A 98 12.08 -25.86 1.22
CA ILE A 98 12.84 -26.81 0.43
C ILE A 98 13.09 -26.33 -0.99
N LYS A 99 13.98 -27.02 -1.70
CA LYS A 99 14.26 -26.72 -3.10
C LYS A 99 13.03 -26.99 -3.96
N GLN A 100 12.69 -26.02 -4.83
CA GLN A 100 11.61 -26.18 -5.79
C GLN A 100 11.88 -27.38 -6.74
N PRO A 101 10.86 -28.25 -6.96
CA PRO A 101 10.96 -29.34 -7.91
C PRO A 101 11.03 -28.80 -9.35
N ARG A 102 11.33 -29.69 -10.31
CA ARG A 102 11.16 -29.35 -11.71
C ARG A 102 9.68 -29.11 -11.99
N MET A 103 9.37 -28.07 -12.77
CA MET A 103 7.99 -27.75 -13.11
C MET A 103 7.26 -28.89 -13.88
N ALA A 104 8.00 -29.84 -14.46
CA ALA A 104 7.42 -31.01 -15.07
C ALA A 104 6.83 -32.00 -14.04
N ASP A 105 7.38 -31.98 -12.83
CA ASP A 105 7.04 -32.92 -11.76
C ASP A 105 6.06 -32.26 -10.74
N LEU A 106 5.61 -31.02 -10.99
CA LEU A 106 4.83 -30.22 -10.01
C LEU A 106 3.56 -30.94 -9.53
N ALA A 107 2.80 -31.55 -10.43
CA ALA A 107 1.57 -32.26 -10.07
C ALA A 107 1.85 -33.47 -9.15
N ASP A 108 2.92 -34.22 -9.43
CA ASP A 108 3.30 -35.39 -8.63
C ASP A 108 3.83 -34.97 -7.26
N GLU A 109 4.57 -33.86 -7.20
CA GLU A 109 5.00 -33.27 -5.93
C GLU A 109 3.84 -32.80 -5.05
N ILE A 110 2.81 -32.18 -5.64
CA ILE A 110 1.59 -31.79 -4.92
C ILE A 110 0.85 -33.02 -4.40
N ARG A 111 0.73 -34.09 -5.23
CA ARG A 111 0.16 -35.37 -4.77
C ARG A 111 0.99 -35.99 -3.64
N GLY A 112 2.31 -35.92 -3.73
CA GLY A 112 3.22 -36.36 -2.68
C GLY A 112 3.06 -35.58 -1.36
N LYS A 113 2.44 -34.41 -1.41
CA LYS A 113 2.07 -33.57 -0.25
C LYS A 113 0.60 -33.74 0.17
N GLY A 114 -0.10 -34.72 -0.34
CA GLY A 114 -1.49 -35.02 0.00
C GLY A 114 -2.54 -34.33 -0.88
N GLY A 115 -2.13 -33.51 -1.87
CA GLY A 115 -3.07 -32.81 -2.75
C GLY A 115 -3.70 -33.74 -3.79
N ILE A 116 -5.01 -33.69 -3.92
CA ILE A 116 -5.80 -34.46 -4.89
C ILE A 116 -6.29 -33.53 -6.00
N GLU A 117 -6.90 -32.39 -5.63
CA GLU A 117 -7.42 -31.41 -6.58
C GLU A 117 -6.34 -30.47 -7.11
N ILE A 118 -6.60 -29.83 -8.25
CA ILE A 118 -5.80 -28.70 -8.75
C ILE A 118 -5.83 -27.58 -7.70
N PRO A 119 -4.69 -27.14 -7.16
CA PRO A 119 -4.64 -26.01 -6.23
C PRO A 119 -5.25 -24.76 -6.85
N ALA A 120 -5.97 -23.98 -6.06
CA ALA A 120 -6.37 -22.64 -6.47
C ALA A 120 -5.16 -21.76 -6.77
N LEU A 121 -5.32 -20.78 -7.65
CA LEU A 121 -4.27 -19.83 -8.04
C LEU A 121 -4.75 -18.39 -7.77
N LEU A 122 -3.84 -17.43 -7.81
CA LEU A 122 -4.16 -15.99 -7.76
C LEU A 122 -4.27 -15.44 -9.19
N GLU A 123 -5.37 -15.75 -9.87
CA GLU A 123 -5.55 -15.42 -11.29
C GLU A 123 -5.47 -13.91 -11.57
N GLY A 124 -5.97 -13.08 -10.65
CA GLY A 124 -5.92 -11.62 -10.75
C GLY A 124 -4.54 -10.98 -10.49
N LYS A 125 -3.55 -11.76 -10.02
CA LYS A 125 -2.19 -11.27 -9.71
C LYS A 125 -1.10 -11.87 -10.60
N VAL A 126 -1.40 -12.94 -11.31
CA VAL A 126 -0.43 -13.69 -12.12
C VAL A 126 -0.58 -13.31 -13.60
N PRO A 127 0.50 -12.97 -14.32
CA PRO A 127 0.45 -12.79 -15.77
C PRO A 127 -0.15 -13.99 -16.48
N HIS A 128 -0.97 -13.76 -17.50
CA HIS A 128 -1.75 -14.81 -18.17
C HIS A 128 -0.90 -15.96 -18.76
N ASP A 129 0.27 -15.68 -19.29
CA ASP A 129 1.21 -16.69 -19.77
C ASP A 129 1.75 -17.56 -18.63
N ARG A 130 2.01 -16.95 -17.46
CA ARG A 130 2.43 -17.67 -16.26
C ARG A 130 1.29 -18.56 -15.74
N TRP A 131 0.08 -18.03 -15.67
CA TRP A 131 -1.10 -18.78 -15.30
C TRP A 131 -1.32 -20.00 -16.21
N LYS A 132 -1.29 -19.82 -17.54
CA LYS A 132 -1.38 -20.92 -18.52
C LYS A 132 -0.30 -21.98 -18.29
N PHE A 133 0.92 -21.54 -18.08
CA PHE A 133 2.05 -22.44 -17.86
C PHE A 133 1.84 -23.32 -16.62
N ILE A 134 1.43 -22.73 -15.49
CA ILE A 134 1.17 -23.47 -14.26
C ILE A 134 0.01 -24.46 -14.48
N ASN A 135 -1.11 -24.01 -15.04
CA ASN A 135 -2.27 -24.85 -15.30
C ASN A 135 -1.94 -26.04 -16.20
N GLN A 136 -1.12 -25.84 -17.23
CA GLN A 136 -0.65 -26.94 -18.06
C GLN A 136 0.13 -28.00 -17.26
N LYS A 137 0.91 -27.57 -16.25
CA LYS A 137 1.66 -28.49 -15.38
C LYS A 137 0.77 -29.23 -14.38
N LEU A 138 -0.37 -28.67 -14.05
CA LEU A 138 -1.35 -29.25 -13.12
C LEU A 138 -2.47 -30.04 -13.83
N SER A 139 -2.50 -30.08 -15.16
CA SER A 139 -3.58 -30.67 -15.96
C SER A 139 -3.85 -32.18 -15.74
N SER A 140 -2.95 -32.87 -15.06
CA SER A 140 -3.13 -34.27 -14.68
C SER A 140 -3.79 -34.48 -13.32
N MET A 141 -4.09 -33.40 -12.59
CA MET A 141 -4.77 -33.44 -11.32
C MET A 141 -6.29 -33.30 -11.49
N ASP A 142 -7.05 -33.71 -10.50
CA ASP A 142 -8.50 -33.63 -10.51
C ASP A 142 -9.02 -32.21 -10.22
N GLY A 143 -10.29 -31.98 -10.58
CA GLY A 143 -10.97 -30.71 -10.27
C GLY A 143 -10.85 -29.65 -11.35
N LYS A 144 -11.18 -28.43 -10.98
CA LYS A 144 -11.11 -27.23 -11.83
C LYS A 144 -10.34 -26.12 -11.09
N ASN A 145 -9.70 -25.27 -11.87
CA ASN A 145 -9.08 -24.07 -11.32
C ASN A 145 -10.09 -23.22 -10.53
N LYS A 146 -9.65 -22.77 -9.37
CA LYS A 146 -10.37 -21.81 -8.53
C LYS A 146 -9.48 -20.59 -8.36
N ASP A 147 -10.07 -19.39 -8.36
CA ASP A 147 -9.34 -18.13 -8.11
C ASP A 147 -9.42 -17.77 -6.64
N CYS A 148 -8.27 -17.64 -6.00
CA CYS A 148 -8.12 -17.20 -4.61
C CYS A 148 -7.74 -15.71 -4.46
N THR A 149 -7.66 -14.95 -5.55
CA THR A 149 -7.19 -13.56 -5.51
C THR A 149 -8.00 -12.71 -4.52
N LYS A 150 -9.33 -12.79 -4.60
CA LYS A 150 -10.23 -12.03 -3.72
C LYS A 150 -10.09 -12.45 -2.26
N ILE A 151 -9.94 -13.73 -2.00
CA ILE A 151 -9.73 -14.28 -0.64
C ILE A 151 -8.44 -13.70 -0.03
N MET A 152 -7.36 -13.65 -0.80
CA MET A 152 -6.10 -13.05 -0.32
C MET A 152 -6.23 -11.56 -0.03
N TYR A 153 -6.95 -10.81 -0.86
CA TYR A 153 -7.22 -9.39 -0.59
C TYR A 153 -8.01 -9.20 0.70
N GLU A 154 -9.10 -9.97 0.88
CA GLU A 154 -9.95 -9.91 2.07
C GLU A 154 -9.19 -10.27 3.36
N LEU A 155 -8.31 -11.28 3.33
CA LEU A 155 -7.44 -11.63 4.44
C LEU A 155 -6.52 -10.50 4.87
N ARG A 156 -5.96 -9.78 3.89
CA ARG A 156 -5.02 -8.69 4.14
C ARG A 156 -5.70 -7.37 4.54
N GLU A 157 -7.02 -7.25 4.41
CA GLU A 157 -7.76 -6.04 4.82
C GLU A 157 -7.66 -5.78 6.32
N THR A 158 -7.67 -6.82 7.14
CA THR A 158 -7.51 -6.71 8.59
C THR A 158 -6.05 -6.94 8.97
N LYS A 159 -5.40 -5.88 9.45
CA LYS A 159 -3.99 -5.92 9.83
C LYS A 159 -3.84 -6.49 11.24
N SER A 160 -2.81 -7.31 11.43
CA SER A 160 -2.39 -7.75 12.77
C SER A 160 -1.77 -6.59 13.56
N GLU A 161 -1.60 -6.78 14.86
CA GLU A 161 -0.90 -5.81 15.72
C GLU A 161 0.54 -5.56 15.26
N TRP A 162 1.21 -6.59 14.74
CA TRP A 162 2.55 -6.44 14.19
C TRP A 162 2.55 -5.61 12.90
N GLU A 163 1.60 -5.83 11.99
CA GLU A 163 1.44 -5.04 10.76
C GLU A 163 1.11 -3.58 11.08
N ILE A 164 0.22 -3.33 12.04
CA ILE A 164 -0.12 -1.99 12.52
C ILE A 164 1.12 -1.29 13.10
N LYS A 165 1.97 -2.01 13.84
CA LYS A 165 3.24 -1.48 14.32
C LYS A 165 4.15 -1.06 13.17
N MET A 166 4.29 -1.88 12.12
CA MET A 166 5.11 -1.53 10.94
C MET A 166 4.58 -0.28 10.21
N LEU A 167 3.27 -0.16 10.12
CA LEU A 167 2.61 1.02 9.54
C LEU A 167 2.87 2.30 10.39
N ARG A 168 2.83 2.20 11.72
CA ARG A 168 3.17 3.33 12.62
C ARG A 168 4.64 3.74 12.47
N GLU A 169 5.55 2.79 12.41
CA GLU A 169 6.98 3.06 12.18
C GLU A 169 7.20 3.70 10.80
N SER A 170 6.47 3.27 9.77
CA SER A 170 6.46 3.92 8.46
C SER A 170 5.98 5.37 8.54
N GLY A 171 4.91 5.63 9.28
CA GLY A 171 4.36 6.98 9.51
C GLY A 171 5.33 7.91 10.25
N GLU A 172 6.10 7.41 11.22
CA GLU A 172 7.13 8.21 11.89
C GLU A 172 8.30 8.57 10.95
N ILE A 173 8.66 7.68 10.03
CA ILE A 173 9.66 7.99 8.99
C ILE A 173 9.10 9.05 8.03
N ASN A 174 7.82 8.96 7.63
CA ASN A 174 7.16 10.01 6.86
C ASN A 174 7.31 11.37 7.55
N ARG A 175 7.05 11.47 8.84
CA ARG A 175 7.21 12.72 9.61
C ARG A 175 8.63 13.30 9.48
N THR A 176 9.66 12.45 9.58
CA THR A 176 11.05 12.92 9.41
C THR A 176 11.36 13.37 7.98
N MET A 177 10.68 12.80 6.97
CA MET A 177 10.79 13.25 5.59
C MET A 177 10.16 14.65 5.41
N PHE A 178 8.99 14.91 6.00
CA PHE A 178 8.36 16.24 6.01
C PHE A 178 9.19 17.27 6.76
N GLU A 179 9.78 16.92 7.90
CA GLU A 179 10.70 17.79 8.63
C GLU A 179 11.91 18.17 7.76
N ALA A 180 12.49 17.22 7.05
CA ALA A 180 13.61 17.50 6.15
C ALA A 180 13.22 18.45 5.00
N ILE A 181 12.01 18.30 4.43
CA ILE A 181 11.47 19.23 3.42
C ILE A 181 11.25 20.60 4.05
N LYS A 182 10.71 20.68 5.26
CA LYS A 182 10.53 21.93 5.99
C LYS A 182 11.85 22.69 6.18
N GLU A 183 12.93 21.99 6.50
CA GLU A 183 14.24 22.57 6.74
C GLU A 183 15.00 22.98 5.47
N ASN A 184 14.76 22.28 4.35
CA ASN A 184 15.58 22.40 3.12
C ASN A 184 14.79 22.84 1.89
N GLY A 185 13.48 22.99 1.99
CA GLY A 185 12.61 23.51 0.92
C GLY A 185 12.61 25.04 0.86
N GLY A 186 11.77 25.59 0.01
CA GLY A 186 11.53 27.04 -0.02
C GLY A 186 11.56 27.66 -1.42
N LEU A 187 11.43 28.98 -1.44
CA LEU A 187 11.34 29.79 -2.65
C LEU A 187 12.44 29.47 -3.67
N GLY A 188 12.04 29.27 -4.93
CA GLY A 188 12.93 29.02 -6.06
C GLY A 188 13.50 27.62 -6.15
N LYS A 189 13.28 26.76 -5.15
CA LYS A 189 13.60 25.32 -5.25
C LYS A 189 12.67 24.63 -6.24
N THR A 190 13.21 23.68 -6.99
CA THR A 190 12.39 22.81 -7.84
C THR A 190 11.73 21.71 -7.03
N GLU A 191 10.63 21.18 -7.54
CA GLU A 191 9.93 20.01 -6.97
C GLU A 191 10.89 18.82 -6.80
N LEU A 192 11.72 18.52 -7.81
CA LEU A 192 12.72 17.44 -7.76
C LEU A 192 13.83 17.68 -6.72
N GLU A 193 14.29 18.93 -6.54
CA GLU A 193 15.26 19.23 -5.47
C GLU A 193 14.68 18.92 -4.10
N MET A 194 13.41 19.29 -3.86
CA MET A 194 12.74 19.00 -2.58
C MET A 194 12.45 17.49 -2.42
N ALA A 195 12.02 16.80 -3.47
CA ALA A 195 11.81 15.36 -3.45
C ALA A 195 13.10 14.62 -3.10
N SER A 196 14.25 15.06 -3.63
CA SER A 196 15.56 14.45 -3.33
C SER A 196 15.94 14.53 -1.86
N VAL A 197 15.50 15.56 -1.15
CA VAL A 197 15.73 15.70 0.30
C VAL A 197 14.98 14.64 1.08
N ALA A 198 13.70 14.44 0.80
CA ALA A 198 12.88 13.40 1.40
C ALA A 198 13.39 11.99 1.03
N ASP A 199 13.79 11.80 -0.22
CA ASP A 199 14.39 10.56 -0.72
C ASP A 199 15.63 10.14 0.09
N LYS A 200 16.50 11.08 0.40
CA LYS A 200 17.69 10.83 1.21
C LYS A 200 17.33 10.31 2.61
N VAL A 201 16.32 10.89 3.25
CA VAL A 201 15.83 10.45 4.56
C VAL A 201 15.27 9.02 4.46
N SER A 202 14.36 8.80 3.53
CA SER A 202 13.73 7.51 3.29
C SER A 202 14.77 6.39 3.03
N ARG A 203 15.79 6.65 2.20
CA ARG A 203 16.87 5.68 1.94
C ARG A 203 17.69 5.35 3.16
N LYS A 204 18.03 6.35 3.98
CA LYS A 204 18.73 6.13 5.26
C LYS A 204 17.92 5.30 6.25
N ALA A 205 16.59 5.43 6.22
CA ALA A 205 15.66 4.64 7.03
C ALA A 205 15.40 3.22 6.48
N GLY A 206 16.08 2.81 5.41
CA GLY A 206 16.03 1.43 4.90
C GLY A 206 15.03 1.19 3.76
N PHE A 207 14.51 2.24 3.11
CA PHE A 207 13.62 2.06 1.96
C PHE A 207 14.26 1.25 0.82
N GLY A 208 13.63 0.14 0.45
CA GLY A 208 14.13 -0.80 -0.54
C GLY A 208 13.97 -0.39 -2.01
N GLY A 209 13.27 0.72 -2.30
CA GLY A 209 13.25 1.35 -3.62
C GLY A 209 12.06 0.99 -4.51
N ARG A 210 10.97 0.42 -4.00
CA ARG A 210 9.77 0.14 -4.80
C ARG A 210 8.50 0.29 -3.97
N ILE A 211 7.55 1.08 -4.48
CA ILE A 211 6.15 1.07 -4.06
C ILE A 211 5.44 0.01 -4.90
N ARG A 212 4.57 -0.78 -4.28
CA ARG A 212 3.81 -1.80 -4.96
C ARG A 212 2.39 -1.35 -5.12
N MET A 213 1.87 -1.59 -6.32
CA MET A 213 0.48 -1.32 -6.68
C MET A 213 -0.23 -2.64 -6.96
N ARG A 214 -1.46 -2.76 -6.49
CA ARG A 214 -2.35 -3.87 -6.82
C ARG A 214 -2.93 -3.70 -8.23
N LYS A 215 -3.31 -2.46 -8.58
CA LYS A 215 -3.97 -2.12 -9.85
C LYS A 215 -2.92 -2.02 -10.98
N TRP A 216 -3.01 -2.91 -11.96
CA TRP A 216 -2.18 -2.86 -13.16
C TRP A 216 -2.72 -1.81 -14.16
N PRO A 217 -1.90 -1.06 -14.89
CA PRO A 217 -0.42 -1.08 -14.94
C PRO A 217 0.25 0.01 -14.07
N MET A 218 -0.37 0.39 -12.96
CA MET A 218 0.04 1.54 -12.17
C MET A 218 1.37 1.30 -11.47
N ASP A 219 2.22 2.30 -11.50
CA ASP A 219 3.38 2.48 -10.63
C ASP A 219 3.36 3.92 -10.08
N CYS A 220 4.04 4.17 -8.98
CA CYS A 220 4.02 5.44 -8.29
C CYS A 220 5.41 5.79 -7.77
N ASP A 221 5.76 7.08 -7.82
CA ASP A 221 6.87 7.61 -7.05
C ASP A 221 6.43 7.79 -5.58
N ARG A 222 7.38 7.73 -4.66
CA ARG A 222 7.11 7.84 -3.22
C ARG A 222 7.04 9.27 -2.71
N VAL A 223 7.57 10.24 -3.46
CA VAL A 223 7.59 11.65 -3.08
C VAL A 223 7.05 12.48 -4.23
N VAL A 224 5.78 12.79 -4.14
CA VAL A 224 5.09 13.65 -5.08
C VAL A 224 5.07 15.06 -4.51
N ILE A 225 5.84 15.97 -5.08
CA ILE A 225 5.81 17.40 -4.75
C ILE A 225 5.37 18.16 -5.98
N VAL A 226 4.31 18.94 -5.84
CA VAL A 226 3.75 19.73 -6.94
C VAL A 226 3.49 21.16 -6.47
N ALA A 227 4.02 22.14 -7.23
CA ALA A 227 4.01 23.55 -6.88
C ALA A 227 3.11 24.35 -7.84
N GLY A 228 2.16 25.10 -7.30
CA GLY A 228 1.29 25.97 -8.06
C GLY A 228 0.59 25.21 -9.21
N SER A 229 0.64 25.74 -10.43
CA SER A 229 -0.04 25.17 -11.60
C SER A 229 0.44 23.77 -11.99
N SER A 230 1.64 23.32 -11.59
CA SER A 230 2.08 21.94 -11.78
C SER A 230 1.11 20.93 -11.15
N ALA A 231 0.50 21.28 -10.02
CA ALA A 231 -0.47 20.44 -9.33
C ALA A 231 -1.79 20.22 -10.11
N SER A 232 -2.09 21.05 -11.10
CA SER A 232 -3.30 20.94 -11.93
C SER A 232 -3.14 20.03 -13.15
N VAL A 233 -1.92 19.59 -13.43
CA VAL A 233 -1.64 18.74 -14.60
C VAL A 233 -2.05 17.29 -14.25
N PRO A 234 -3.05 16.72 -14.94
CA PRO A 234 -3.44 15.34 -14.71
C PRO A 234 -2.37 14.37 -15.19
N SER A 235 -2.29 13.21 -14.56
CA SER A 235 -1.36 12.15 -14.95
C SER A 235 -2.10 10.89 -15.39
N TYR A 236 -1.36 9.85 -15.76
CA TYR A 236 -1.91 8.52 -16.00
C TYR A 236 -2.40 7.82 -14.72
N PHE A 237 -2.06 8.38 -13.57
CA PHE A 237 -2.34 7.80 -12.26
C PHE A 237 -3.73 8.22 -11.78
N ASP A 238 -4.51 7.26 -11.24
CA ASP A 238 -5.82 7.52 -10.67
C ASP A 238 -5.67 8.08 -9.24
N SER A 239 -5.27 9.35 -9.17
CA SER A 239 -5.07 10.12 -7.95
C SER A 239 -5.58 11.54 -8.11
N ALA A 240 -5.88 12.20 -7.00
CA ALA A 240 -6.20 13.63 -6.98
C ALA A 240 -5.03 14.49 -7.46
N ILE A 241 -3.79 14.06 -7.20
CA ILE A 241 -2.57 14.79 -7.56
C ILE A 241 -1.95 14.16 -8.81
N GLY A 242 -1.77 14.97 -9.86
CA GLY A 242 -1.00 14.61 -11.03
C GLY A 242 0.43 15.10 -10.93
N GLY A 243 0.70 16.20 -11.59
CA GLY A 243 2.02 16.83 -11.72
C GLY A 243 2.64 16.62 -13.10
N VAL A 244 3.56 17.49 -13.45
CA VAL A 244 4.26 17.43 -14.75
C VAL A 244 5.19 16.22 -14.82
N GLY A 245 5.76 15.84 -13.67
CA GLY A 245 6.77 14.79 -13.61
C GLY A 245 8.12 15.19 -14.22
N ALA A 246 9.09 14.29 -14.13
CA ALA A 246 10.45 14.54 -14.61
C ALA A 246 10.61 14.39 -16.13
N SER A 247 9.73 13.63 -16.78
CA SER A 247 9.76 13.37 -18.22
C SER A 247 8.47 12.67 -18.69
N PRO A 248 8.22 12.55 -20.00
CA PRO A 248 7.02 11.86 -20.51
C PRO A 248 6.86 10.40 -20.08
N ILE A 249 7.93 9.69 -19.74
CA ILE A 249 7.85 8.32 -19.17
C ILE A 249 7.62 8.32 -17.66
N SER A 250 7.88 9.45 -16.99
CA SER A 250 7.67 9.69 -15.56
C SER A 250 6.75 10.90 -15.41
N SER A 251 5.55 10.82 -16.01
CA SER A 251 4.56 11.90 -16.09
C SER A 251 3.63 11.91 -14.88
N LEU A 252 4.21 11.82 -13.68
CA LEU A 252 3.55 11.90 -12.40
C LEU A 252 4.46 12.61 -11.40
N GLY A 253 3.89 13.46 -10.56
CA GLY A 253 4.58 14.04 -9.42
C GLY A 253 5.63 15.08 -9.78
N SER A 254 6.74 15.03 -9.07
CA SER A 254 7.75 16.08 -9.04
C SER A 254 8.46 16.28 -10.39
N GLY A 255 8.48 17.53 -10.82
CA GLY A 255 9.14 17.98 -12.03
C GLY A 255 10.13 19.13 -11.78
N HIS A 256 10.35 19.94 -12.81
CA HIS A 256 11.25 21.09 -12.78
C HIS A 256 10.57 22.41 -12.40
N ALA A 257 9.26 22.40 -12.09
CA ALA A 257 8.57 23.58 -11.61
C ALA A 257 9.19 24.08 -10.30
N LYS A 258 9.22 25.40 -10.12
CA LYS A 258 9.83 26.04 -8.96
C LYS A 258 8.76 26.55 -8.00
N VAL A 259 9.08 26.49 -6.72
CA VAL A 259 8.26 27.12 -5.70
C VAL A 259 8.24 28.64 -5.92
N GLU A 260 7.05 29.19 -6.06
CA GLU A 260 6.77 30.63 -6.18
C GLU A 260 6.22 31.19 -4.86
N SER A 261 6.37 32.52 -4.69
CA SER A 261 5.86 33.19 -3.50
C SER A 261 4.33 33.10 -3.41
N ASN A 262 3.81 32.84 -2.21
CA ASN A 262 2.37 32.83 -1.90
C ASN A 262 1.55 31.84 -2.75
N SER A 263 2.21 30.81 -3.27
CA SER A 263 1.60 29.74 -4.05
C SER A 263 1.55 28.44 -3.25
N PRO A 264 0.47 27.63 -3.32
CA PRO A 264 0.41 26.37 -2.62
C PRO A 264 1.39 25.35 -3.21
N VAL A 265 2.05 24.61 -2.33
CA VAL A 265 2.89 23.46 -2.67
C VAL A 265 2.32 22.26 -1.94
N THR A 266 1.87 21.27 -2.68
CA THR A 266 1.41 20.00 -2.14
C THR A 266 2.58 19.04 -2.05
N VAL A 267 2.78 18.47 -0.89
CA VAL A 267 3.78 17.44 -0.63
C VAL A 267 3.04 16.19 -0.19
N ASP A 268 3.14 15.16 -1.00
CA ASP A 268 2.50 13.86 -0.80
C ASP A 268 3.58 12.78 -0.73
N ILE A 269 3.61 12.05 0.38
CA ILE A 269 4.72 11.12 0.67
C ILE A 269 4.18 9.74 1.01
N VAL A 270 4.56 8.79 0.16
CA VAL A 270 4.42 7.36 0.41
C VAL A 270 5.74 6.80 0.93
N HIS A 271 5.75 6.20 2.11
CA HIS A 271 6.93 5.51 2.63
C HIS A 271 6.61 4.05 2.96
N LEU A 272 7.60 3.18 2.81
CA LEU A 272 7.50 1.78 3.19
C LEU A 272 8.51 1.43 4.27
N HIS A 273 8.02 0.95 5.40
CA HIS A 273 8.84 0.31 6.40
C HIS A 273 8.58 -1.18 6.41
N ARG A 274 9.62 -1.99 6.16
CA ARG A 274 9.54 -3.46 6.10
C ARG A 274 8.40 -3.98 5.21
N GLY A 275 8.12 -3.25 4.11
CA GLY A 275 7.09 -3.57 3.13
C GLY A 275 5.74 -2.89 3.36
N TYR A 276 5.45 -2.34 4.55
CA TYR A 276 4.18 -1.71 4.90
C TYR A 276 4.17 -0.22 4.58
N VAL A 277 3.12 0.19 3.88
CA VAL A 277 2.95 1.52 3.30
C VAL A 277 2.26 2.46 4.27
N SER A 278 2.83 3.65 4.48
CA SER A 278 2.13 4.82 5.00
C SER A 278 2.02 5.89 3.93
N ASP A 279 0.89 6.57 3.87
CA ASP A 279 0.57 7.62 2.91
C ASP A 279 0.12 8.89 3.63
N CYS A 280 0.64 10.04 3.23
CA CYS A 280 0.38 11.28 3.94
C CYS A 280 0.67 12.52 3.09
N THR A 281 -0.26 13.48 3.08
CA THR A 281 -0.10 14.77 2.40
C THR A 281 -0.10 15.93 3.40
N ARG A 282 0.81 16.90 3.19
CA ARG A 282 0.83 18.20 3.85
C ARG A 282 1.09 19.32 2.84
N MET A 283 0.62 20.51 3.21
CA MET A 283 0.78 21.71 2.41
C MET A 283 2.00 22.53 2.87
N PHE A 284 2.63 23.17 1.91
CA PHE A 284 3.70 24.12 2.14
C PHE A 284 3.48 25.39 1.31
N SER A 285 4.14 26.48 1.69
CA SER A 285 4.18 27.71 0.90
C SER A 285 5.45 28.51 1.20
N ALA A 286 5.91 29.30 0.24
CA ALA A 286 6.92 30.33 0.47
C ALA A 286 6.22 31.67 0.60
N GLY A 287 5.93 32.07 1.85
CA GLY A 287 5.08 33.19 2.17
C GLY A 287 3.62 32.83 2.39
N LYS A 288 2.86 33.79 2.89
CA LYS A 288 1.47 33.59 3.32
C LYS A 288 0.55 33.33 2.12
N LEU A 289 -0.16 32.23 2.13
CA LEU A 289 -1.26 31.98 1.19
C LEU A 289 -2.38 32.99 1.39
N ASN A 290 -3.10 33.31 0.32
CA ASN A 290 -4.29 34.15 0.41
C ASN A 290 -5.41 33.46 1.20
N GLU A 291 -6.36 34.26 1.68
CA GLU A 291 -7.49 33.80 2.50
C GLU A 291 -8.29 32.66 1.82
N ARG A 292 -8.49 32.75 0.51
CA ARG A 292 -9.21 31.74 -0.26
C ARG A 292 -8.56 30.36 -0.25
N TRP A 293 -7.21 30.29 -0.27
CA TRP A 293 -6.50 29.02 -0.14
C TRP A 293 -6.59 28.45 1.28
N MET A 294 -6.55 29.32 2.29
CA MET A 294 -6.67 28.89 3.68
C MET A 294 -8.09 28.36 3.98
N GLU A 295 -9.13 29.06 3.54
CA GLU A 295 -10.52 28.57 3.63
C GLU A 295 -10.67 27.17 3.00
N ARG A 296 -10.13 26.96 1.79
CA ARG A 296 -10.16 25.66 1.13
C ARG A 296 -9.45 24.56 1.92
N LEU A 297 -8.34 24.88 2.58
CA LEU A 297 -7.63 23.91 3.43
C LEU A 297 -8.49 23.52 4.64
N ASP A 298 -9.06 24.51 5.31
CA ASP A 298 -9.94 24.30 6.47
C ASP A 298 -11.14 23.43 6.08
N ASP A 299 -11.76 23.71 4.94
CA ASP A 299 -12.88 22.92 4.39
C ASP A 299 -12.45 21.46 4.09
N MET A 300 -11.26 21.23 3.54
CA MET A 300 -10.76 19.86 3.29
C MET A 300 -10.47 19.13 4.60
N ILE A 301 -9.98 19.83 5.63
CA ILE A 301 -9.81 19.26 6.97
C ILE A 301 -11.16 18.87 7.56
N GLU A 302 -12.20 19.71 7.41
CA GLU A 302 -13.56 19.40 7.87
C GLU A 302 -14.14 18.18 7.15
N ILE A 303 -14.04 18.11 5.80
CA ILE A 303 -14.47 16.94 5.02
C ILE A 303 -13.74 15.68 5.50
N ARG A 304 -12.42 15.74 5.71
CA ARG A 304 -11.65 14.60 6.24
C ARG A 304 -12.17 14.17 7.61
N GLN A 305 -12.40 15.09 8.53
CA GLN A 305 -12.92 14.78 9.87
C GLN A 305 -14.28 14.08 9.80
N LYS A 306 -15.16 14.52 8.89
CA LYS A 306 -16.47 13.92 8.67
C LYS A 306 -16.35 12.49 8.12
N VAL A 307 -15.46 12.28 7.14
CA VAL A 307 -15.16 10.96 6.57
C VAL A 307 -14.57 10.02 7.63
N VAL A 308 -13.60 10.49 8.42
CA VAL A 308 -13.00 9.74 9.54
C VAL A 308 -14.07 9.32 10.56
N SER A 309 -14.97 10.24 10.95
CA SER A 309 -16.03 9.96 11.90
C SER A 309 -17.02 8.92 11.36
N SER A 310 -17.39 8.99 10.07
CA SER A 310 -18.29 8.04 9.42
C SER A 310 -17.69 6.64 9.39
N LEU A 311 -16.43 6.49 8.95
CA LEU A 311 -15.73 5.19 8.96
C LEU A 311 -15.57 4.62 10.37
N GLY A 312 -15.19 5.45 11.33
CA GLY A 312 -15.03 5.07 12.72
C GLY A 312 -16.32 4.55 13.35
N SER A 313 -17.48 5.12 12.99
CA SER A 313 -18.80 4.65 13.43
C SER A 313 -19.23 3.34 12.79
N GLY A 314 -18.54 2.87 11.75
CA GLY A 314 -18.85 1.62 11.05
C GLY A 314 -19.75 1.79 9.82
N ASP A 315 -19.88 2.98 9.31
CA ASP A 315 -20.57 3.19 8.03
C ASP A 315 -19.83 2.47 6.89
N ASN A 316 -20.58 2.07 5.85
CA ASN A 316 -19.99 1.51 4.63
C ASN A 316 -19.14 2.54 3.90
N CYS A 317 -18.10 2.09 3.21
CA CYS A 317 -17.22 2.98 2.45
C CYS A 317 -17.94 3.78 1.37
N SER A 318 -18.95 3.19 0.68
CA SER A 318 -19.80 3.91 -0.28
C SER A 318 -20.66 4.99 0.38
N LYS A 319 -21.24 4.73 1.55
CA LYS A 319 -21.98 5.76 2.31
C LYS A 319 -21.04 6.89 2.77
N THR A 320 -19.84 6.55 3.23
CA THR A 320 -18.82 7.52 3.63
C THR A 320 -18.39 8.40 2.46
N TRP A 321 -18.25 7.83 1.25
CA TRP A 321 -18.03 8.58 0.02
C TRP A 321 -19.16 9.58 -0.24
N ASP A 322 -20.43 9.14 -0.17
CA ASP A 322 -21.57 10.01 -0.41
C ASP A 322 -21.62 11.17 0.61
N ILE A 323 -21.33 10.92 1.88
CA ILE A 323 -21.23 11.94 2.94
C ILE A 323 -20.15 12.99 2.58
N GLY A 324 -18.96 12.56 2.22
CA GLY A 324 -17.87 13.49 1.87
C GLY A 324 -18.18 14.31 0.60
N CYS A 325 -18.73 13.68 -0.43
CA CYS A 325 -19.14 14.36 -1.65
C CYS A 325 -20.28 15.35 -1.44
N GLN A 326 -21.27 15.01 -0.60
CA GLN A 326 -22.37 15.90 -0.29
C GLN A 326 -21.86 17.16 0.44
N LEU A 327 -20.98 16.99 1.44
CA LEU A 327 -20.40 18.11 2.16
C LEU A 327 -19.57 18.99 1.23
N ALA A 328 -18.74 18.40 0.38
CA ALA A 328 -17.95 19.13 -0.62
C ALA A 328 -18.86 19.92 -1.60
N LYS A 329 -20.01 19.37 -1.98
CA LYS A 329 -20.99 20.05 -2.82
C LYS A 329 -21.62 21.25 -2.11
N GLU A 330 -21.97 21.11 -0.84
CA GLU A 330 -22.53 22.19 -0.01
C GLU A 330 -21.54 23.35 0.15
N MET A 331 -20.23 23.04 0.23
CA MET A 331 -19.12 24.00 0.27
C MET A 331 -18.75 24.55 -1.13
N GLY A 332 -19.36 24.06 -2.22
CA GLY A 332 -19.12 24.54 -3.59
C GLY A 332 -17.93 23.90 -4.32
N TYR A 333 -17.47 22.73 -3.86
CA TYR A 333 -16.32 22.01 -4.43
C TYR A 333 -16.66 20.86 -5.36
N GLU A 334 -17.92 20.66 -5.75
CA GLU A 334 -18.38 19.54 -6.57
C GLU A 334 -17.52 19.29 -7.82
N ASN A 335 -17.03 20.35 -8.46
CA ASN A 335 -16.25 20.27 -9.70
C ASN A 335 -14.74 20.18 -9.49
N ASN A 336 -14.25 20.41 -8.27
CA ASN A 336 -12.82 20.51 -7.97
C ASN A 336 -12.33 19.46 -6.96
N LEU A 337 -13.24 18.78 -6.26
CA LEU A 337 -12.90 17.72 -5.32
C LEU A 337 -12.26 16.55 -6.06
N MET A 338 -11.07 16.14 -5.65
CA MET A 338 -10.30 15.01 -6.18
C MET A 338 -9.97 15.13 -7.69
N GLY A 339 -9.80 16.33 -8.20
CA GLY A 339 -9.46 16.60 -9.60
C GLY A 339 -10.37 17.59 -10.29
N MET A 340 -10.04 17.94 -11.51
CA MET A 340 -10.87 18.75 -12.41
C MET A 340 -11.36 17.87 -13.58
N LEU A 341 -12.57 18.15 -14.06
CA LEU A 341 -13.08 17.46 -15.25
C LEU A 341 -12.23 17.76 -16.50
N PRO A 342 -11.97 16.77 -17.38
CA PRO A 342 -12.53 15.40 -17.36
C PRO A 342 -11.78 14.39 -16.49
N ASP A 343 -10.61 14.74 -15.95
CA ASP A 343 -9.64 13.83 -15.33
C ASP A 343 -9.80 13.76 -13.79
N LYS A 344 -11.04 13.74 -13.30
CA LYS A 344 -11.36 13.70 -11.88
C LYS A 344 -11.31 12.28 -11.33
N SER A 345 -10.68 12.07 -10.17
CA SER A 345 -10.74 10.82 -9.43
C SER A 345 -12.04 10.68 -8.61
N TYR A 346 -12.53 9.45 -8.46
CA TYR A 346 -13.82 9.16 -7.83
C TYR A 346 -13.70 8.32 -6.55
N PHE A 347 -12.80 8.74 -5.67
CA PHE A 347 -12.62 8.19 -4.34
C PHE A 347 -12.15 9.29 -3.37
N LEU A 348 -12.24 9.06 -2.05
CA LEU A 348 -11.76 9.95 -0.99
C LEU A 348 -10.70 9.31 -0.11
N GLY A 349 -10.33 8.09 -0.41
CA GLY A 349 -9.31 7.34 0.31
C GLY A 349 -9.30 5.88 -0.09
N HIS A 350 -8.21 5.21 0.23
CA HIS A 350 -7.98 3.80 -0.08
C HIS A 350 -7.29 3.10 1.09
N SER A 351 -7.49 1.80 1.20
CA SER A 351 -6.73 1.00 2.16
C SER A 351 -5.27 0.91 1.74
N VAL A 352 -4.39 0.80 2.69
CA VAL A 352 -2.95 0.60 2.50
C VAL A 352 -2.46 -0.60 3.31
N GLY A 353 -1.37 -1.21 2.87
CA GLY A 353 -0.75 -2.35 3.55
C GLY A 353 0.60 -2.67 2.92
N LEU A 354 0.76 -3.84 2.34
CA LEU A 354 1.92 -4.20 1.52
C LEU A 354 1.85 -3.60 0.11
N GLU A 355 0.67 -3.18 -0.32
CA GLU A 355 0.42 -2.47 -1.57
C GLU A 355 -0.23 -1.11 -1.24
N LEU A 356 0.04 -0.11 -2.07
CA LEU A 356 -0.45 1.25 -1.84
C LEU A 356 -1.97 1.34 -1.98
N ASP A 357 -2.55 0.65 -2.96
CA ASP A 357 -3.96 0.71 -3.34
C ASP A 357 -4.74 -0.55 -2.92
N GLU A 358 -4.63 -0.97 -1.65
CA GLU A 358 -5.41 -2.09 -1.12
C GLU A 358 -6.91 -1.77 -1.03
N THR A 359 -7.73 -2.79 -0.82
CA THR A 359 -9.17 -2.64 -0.58
C THR A 359 -9.48 -2.65 0.93
N PRO A 360 -10.61 -2.04 1.35
CA PRO A 360 -11.60 -1.31 0.57
C PRO A 360 -11.15 0.10 0.17
N VAL A 361 -11.93 0.74 -0.72
CA VAL A 361 -11.75 2.12 -1.15
C VAL A 361 -12.97 2.94 -0.70
N ILE A 362 -12.80 4.19 -0.31
CA ILE A 362 -13.90 5.12 -0.03
C ILE A 362 -14.43 5.61 -1.38
N ALA A 363 -15.30 4.82 -1.99
CA ALA A 363 -15.87 5.06 -3.32
C ALA A 363 -17.21 4.34 -3.47
N LYS A 364 -17.95 4.64 -4.53
CA LYS A 364 -19.17 3.89 -4.89
C LYS A 364 -18.84 2.42 -5.14
N GLY A 365 -19.73 1.53 -4.73
CA GLY A 365 -19.62 0.08 -4.93
C GLY A 365 -18.88 -0.67 -3.82
N PHE A 366 -18.35 0.03 -2.81
CA PHE A 366 -17.81 -0.59 -1.61
C PHE A 366 -18.84 -0.56 -0.47
N ASP A 367 -19.91 -1.38 -0.61
CA ASP A 367 -21.07 -1.41 0.28
C ASP A 367 -20.85 -2.22 1.56
N ARG A 368 -19.66 -2.10 2.11
CA ARG A 368 -19.24 -2.75 3.36
C ARG A 368 -18.39 -1.80 4.22
N PRO A 369 -18.41 -1.97 5.55
CA PRO A 369 -17.59 -1.14 6.42
C PRO A 369 -16.11 -1.52 6.31
N LEU A 370 -15.23 -0.60 6.70
CA LEU A 370 -13.85 -0.93 7.02
C LEU A 370 -13.82 -1.83 8.25
N ASN A 371 -13.10 -2.94 8.22
CA ASN A 371 -12.97 -3.85 9.37
C ASN A 371 -12.23 -3.18 10.54
N ILE A 372 -12.48 -3.63 11.77
CA ILE A 372 -11.57 -3.30 12.90
C ILE A 372 -10.20 -3.90 12.58
N GLY A 373 -9.13 -3.11 12.73
CA GLY A 373 -7.79 -3.45 12.24
C GLY A 373 -7.57 -3.10 10.76
N GLY A 374 -8.61 -2.70 10.04
CA GLY A 374 -8.46 -2.18 8.66
C GLY A 374 -7.84 -0.79 8.65
N THR A 375 -7.04 -0.52 7.62
CA THR A 375 -6.31 0.75 7.45
C THR A 375 -6.86 1.53 6.28
N MET A 376 -6.76 2.86 6.35
CA MET A 376 -7.30 3.76 5.33
C MET A 376 -6.47 5.04 5.25
N ALA A 377 -5.92 5.36 4.10
CA ALA A 377 -5.46 6.70 3.74
C ALA A 377 -6.69 7.53 3.34
N ILE A 378 -6.88 8.70 3.94
CA ILE A 378 -8.04 9.57 3.73
C ILE A 378 -7.55 10.93 3.27
N GLU A 379 -7.87 11.30 2.02
CA GLU A 379 -7.13 12.28 1.25
C GLU A 379 -7.96 13.36 0.50
N PRO A 380 -8.95 14.01 1.09
CA PRO A 380 -9.70 15.03 0.36
C PRO A 380 -8.78 16.19 -0.07
N LYS A 381 -8.80 16.47 -1.37
CA LYS A 381 -8.01 17.53 -2.02
C LYS A 381 -8.89 18.26 -3.03
N VAL A 382 -8.68 19.56 -3.23
CA VAL A 382 -9.32 20.34 -4.28
C VAL A 382 -8.28 20.90 -5.23
N ILE A 383 -8.55 20.79 -6.52
CA ILE A 383 -7.62 21.14 -7.61
C ILE A 383 -8.21 22.29 -8.41
N TYR A 384 -7.35 23.28 -8.70
CA TYR A 384 -7.61 24.43 -9.56
C TYR A 384 -6.46 24.63 -10.52
N GLU A 385 -6.66 25.38 -11.61
CA GLU A 385 -5.62 25.65 -12.62
C GLU A 385 -4.31 26.20 -12.03
N ASN A 386 -4.37 26.87 -10.89
CA ASN A 386 -3.25 27.51 -10.23
C ASN A 386 -2.75 26.79 -8.96
N GLY A 387 -3.21 25.58 -8.71
CA GLY A 387 -2.72 24.79 -7.57
C GLY A 387 -3.68 23.74 -7.05
N CYS A 388 -3.20 22.98 -6.10
CA CYS A 388 -3.93 22.01 -5.30
C CYS A 388 -3.79 22.35 -3.83
N ILE A 389 -4.84 22.07 -3.05
CA ILE A 389 -4.79 22.12 -1.59
C ILE A 389 -5.64 21.02 -0.99
N GLY A 390 -5.15 20.45 0.10
CA GLY A 390 -5.84 19.39 0.82
C GLY A 390 -4.99 18.79 1.92
N THR A 391 -5.38 17.62 2.37
CA THR A 391 -4.69 16.93 3.47
C THR A 391 -4.88 15.43 3.35
N GLU A 392 -3.96 14.67 3.90
CA GLU A 392 -4.05 13.23 3.98
C GLU A 392 -3.37 12.69 5.21
N ASP A 393 -3.96 11.66 5.79
CA ASP A 393 -3.34 10.82 6.80
C ASP A 393 -3.81 9.37 6.64
N THR A 394 -2.93 8.43 6.99
CA THR A 394 -3.28 7.02 7.15
C THR A 394 -3.81 6.77 8.56
N PHE A 395 -4.90 6.02 8.63
CA PHE A 395 -5.59 5.64 9.86
C PHE A 395 -5.72 4.13 9.97
N VAL A 396 -5.93 3.64 11.19
CA VAL A 396 -6.44 2.31 11.49
C VAL A 396 -7.78 2.42 12.20
N ARG A 397 -8.74 1.56 11.82
CA ARG A 397 -10.01 1.46 12.54
C ARG A 397 -9.84 0.60 13.79
N THR A 398 -10.22 1.16 14.94
CA THR A 398 -10.28 0.49 16.23
C THR A 398 -11.73 0.31 16.69
N ARG A 399 -11.95 -0.25 17.88
CA ARG A 399 -13.29 -0.31 18.49
C ARG A 399 -13.82 1.06 18.89
N ASP A 400 -12.92 2.00 19.18
CA ASP A 400 -13.23 3.33 19.67
C ASP A 400 -13.30 4.39 18.56
N GLY A 401 -13.07 4.00 17.30
CA GLY A 401 -13.07 4.88 16.13
C GLY A 401 -11.85 4.71 15.24
N MET A 402 -11.37 5.81 14.67
CA MET A 402 -10.18 5.82 13.80
C MET A 402 -9.00 6.43 14.55
N GLU A 403 -7.85 5.75 14.51
CA GLU A 403 -6.60 6.23 15.09
C GLU A 403 -5.57 6.55 14.00
N TYR A 404 -4.81 7.62 14.16
CA TYR A 404 -3.72 7.99 13.23
C TYR A 404 -2.60 6.95 13.25
N LEU A 405 -2.14 6.57 12.08
CA LEU A 405 -0.88 5.86 11.85
C LEU A 405 0.22 6.78 11.33
N THR A 406 -0.14 7.93 10.76
CA THR A 406 0.75 9.01 10.34
C THR A 406 0.68 10.20 11.31
N MET A 407 1.14 11.35 10.91
CA MET A 407 1.42 12.49 11.79
C MET A 407 0.20 13.09 12.51
N GLY A 408 -0.98 13.07 11.88
CA GLY A 408 -2.14 13.76 12.44
C GLY A 408 -1.82 15.22 12.77
N ASP A 409 -2.21 15.64 13.96
CA ASP A 409 -2.01 17.00 14.46
C ASP A 409 -0.57 17.27 14.98
N LYS A 410 0.32 16.27 14.99
CA LYS A 410 1.72 16.41 15.42
C LYS A 410 2.58 17.17 14.41
N PHE A 411 2.11 17.36 13.20
CA PHE A 411 2.74 18.19 12.18
C PHE A 411 1.68 19.09 11.54
N PRO A 412 1.95 20.40 11.34
CA PRO A 412 0.95 21.33 10.83
C PRO A 412 0.46 20.95 9.45
N PHE A 413 -0.83 21.18 9.16
CA PHE A 413 -1.40 20.93 7.83
C PHE A 413 -0.81 21.82 6.75
N ILE A 414 -0.33 23.01 7.14
CA ILE A 414 0.44 23.91 6.27
C ILE A 414 1.67 24.42 6.98
N THR A 415 2.78 24.48 6.27
CA THR A 415 4.06 25.04 6.73
C THR A 415 4.48 26.17 5.80
N ASP A 416 4.81 27.34 6.37
CA ASP A 416 5.43 28.46 5.66
C ASP A 416 6.95 28.38 5.81
N TRP A 417 7.68 28.53 4.68
CA TRP A 417 9.14 28.51 4.64
C TRP A 417 9.80 29.86 4.96
N ASN A 418 9.05 30.86 5.41
CA ASN A 418 9.62 32.16 5.78
C ASN A 418 10.17 32.19 7.20
#